data_d5095ec318243126326fe12282b4a59d
#
_entry.id   d5095ec318243126326fe12282b4a59d
#
_cell.length_a   1.000
_cell.length_b   1.000
_cell.length_c   1.000
_cell.angle_alpha   90.00
_cell.angle_beta   90.00
_cell.angle_gamma   90.00
#
_symmetry.space_group_name_H-M   'P 1'
#
loop_
_entity.id
_entity.type
_entity.pdbx_description
1 polymer ?
#
loop_
_entity_poly.entity_id
_entity_poly.type
_entity_poly.pdbx_seq_one_letter_code
_entity_poly.pdbx_strand_id
1 'polypeptide(L)'
;DNLQIAVALLNYRQDKAKDEILECLRHQFQDGHAVLTWYPYDDTRYSDQPFWIIWAVCELIKETGDYTILQKKIEWQDGGAAAVVEHLKAAADCLIRDKGRNGLSRIYFADWNDALNITTDPEAESVMLSHQFCLAFRELKLLMEKIGETDYAEFLKKEYDTMRKTINEKAWDGEWYMRALSKKENIGSRTSEGSKIYLNAQTWAVLGDVVDEEKLPKLLTAVDSMEHDFGFPLNMPPYEKYSPNVGRMSGMLPGLFENGGVYCHATGFKILMDCKLGRATKAVSTLKKIMPDSEKNPSTQSGAEPYVFTNCYSTHPKYYGKSYWSWTTGTSAWCMNGLYEGIMGVKRRYDGLEISPCFPAEWNRAEMTRHFRNADYHIIIENPQHIESGKPIVSVDGVQIEGNRLPDFADGSRHEVKVVLR
;
A
#
# COMPACT_ATOMS: atom_id res chain seq x y z
N ASP A 1 -8.17 -1.63 8.23
CA ASP A 1 -7.40 -2.84 7.84
C ASP A 1 -8.21 -3.86 7.03
N ASN A 2 -9.54 -3.96 7.19
CA ASN A 2 -10.36 -4.99 6.54
C ASN A 2 -10.15 -5.04 5.02
N LEU A 3 -10.23 -3.89 4.34
CA LEU A 3 -10.03 -3.80 2.89
C LEU A 3 -8.60 -4.20 2.47
N GLN A 4 -7.58 -3.87 3.27
CA GLN A 4 -6.20 -4.23 3.00
C GLN A 4 -5.99 -5.75 3.12
N ILE A 5 -6.60 -6.36 4.14
CA ILE A 5 -6.57 -7.82 4.35
C ILE A 5 -7.38 -8.53 3.25
N ALA A 6 -8.55 -8.00 2.90
CA ALA A 6 -9.39 -8.56 1.83
C ALA A 6 -8.65 -8.60 0.48
N VAL A 7 -7.88 -7.56 0.13
CA VAL A 7 -7.08 -7.56 -1.11
C VAL A 7 -6.01 -8.66 -1.11
N ALA A 8 -5.38 -8.94 0.02
CA ALA A 8 -4.44 -10.06 0.12
C ALA A 8 -5.16 -11.43 -0.03
N LEU A 9 -6.37 -11.55 0.54
CA LEU A 9 -7.20 -12.76 0.40
C LEU A 9 -7.62 -13.05 -1.05
N LEU A 10 -7.67 -12.06 -1.92
CA LEU A 10 -7.96 -12.26 -3.36
C LEU A 10 -7.04 -13.29 -4.00
N ASN A 11 -5.81 -13.46 -3.51
CA ASN A 11 -4.86 -14.41 -4.06
C ASN A 11 -5.27 -15.90 -3.86
N TYR A 12 -6.14 -16.21 -2.89
CA TYR A 12 -6.49 -17.59 -2.53
C TYR A 12 -7.90 -17.82 -1.95
N ARG A 13 -8.62 -16.78 -1.56
CA ARG A 13 -10.00 -16.85 -1.03
C ARG A 13 -10.83 -15.70 -1.59
N GLN A 14 -10.99 -15.69 -2.93
CA GLN A 14 -11.72 -14.64 -3.66
C GLN A 14 -13.16 -14.47 -3.16
N ASP A 15 -13.82 -15.58 -2.77
CA ASP A 15 -15.17 -15.58 -2.20
C ASP A 15 -15.24 -14.70 -0.94
N LYS A 16 -14.33 -14.93 0.02
CA LYS A 16 -14.30 -14.20 1.28
C LYS A 16 -13.84 -12.76 1.10
N ALA A 17 -12.87 -12.52 0.21
CA ALA A 17 -12.43 -11.19 -0.11
C ALA A 17 -13.55 -10.34 -0.71
N LYS A 18 -14.33 -10.91 -1.67
CA LYS A 18 -15.49 -10.25 -2.26
C LYS A 18 -16.55 -9.91 -1.22
N ASP A 19 -16.90 -10.87 -0.35
CA ASP A 19 -17.89 -10.67 0.71
C ASP A 19 -17.47 -9.52 1.63
N GLU A 20 -16.20 -9.49 2.08
CA GLU A 20 -15.67 -8.48 2.98
C GLU A 20 -15.61 -7.09 2.32
N ILE A 21 -15.16 -7.01 1.07
CA ILE A 21 -15.11 -5.74 0.33
C ILE A 21 -16.52 -5.16 0.18
N LEU A 22 -17.51 -5.98 -0.18
CA LEU A 22 -18.89 -5.53 -0.33
C LEU A 22 -19.54 -5.18 1.01
N GLU A 23 -19.15 -5.85 2.11
CA GLU A 23 -19.59 -5.49 3.45
C GLU A 23 -19.05 -4.13 3.89
N CYS A 24 -17.76 -3.85 3.64
CA CYS A 24 -17.17 -2.55 3.94
C CYS A 24 -17.90 -1.40 3.23
N LEU A 25 -18.43 -1.61 2.01
CA LEU A 25 -19.22 -0.58 1.30
C LEU A 25 -20.51 -0.22 2.02
N ARG A 26 -21.13 -1.12 2.80
CA ARG A 26 -22.33 -0.84 3.60
C ARG A 26 -22.08 0.18 4.72
N HIS A 27 -20.82 0.36 5.07
CA HIS A 27 -20.35 1.28 6.10
C HIS A 27 -19.80 2.60 5.55
N GLN A 28 -20.01 2.83 4.24
CA GLN A 28 -19.71 4.09 3.58
C GLN A 28 -20.93 5.01 3.62
N PHE A 29 -20.73 6.30 3.89
CA PHE A 29 -21.75 7.34 3.81
C PHE A 29 -21.89 7.88 2.39
N GLN A 30 -23.04 8.47 2.08
CA GLN A 30 -23.31 9.05 0.76
C GLN A 30 -22.33 10.17 0.37
N ASP A 31 -21.71 10.86 1.34
CA ASP A 31 -20.67 11.86 1.10
C ASP A 31 -19.28 11.26 0.79
N GLY A 32 -19.17 9.94 0.80
CA GLY A 32 -18.00 9.18 0.37
C GLY A 32 -17.01 8.77 1.46
N HIS A 33 -17.10 9.32 2.70
CA HIS A 33 -16.30 8.79 3.81
C HIS A 33 -16.91 7.49 4.35
N ALA A 34 -16.23 6.81 5.30
CA ALA A 34 -16.76 5.60 5.93
C ALA A 34 -16.51 5.62 7.45
N VAL A 35 -17.20 4.75 8.17
CA VAL A 35 -16.97 4.56 9.61
C VAL A 35 -15.56 4.00 9.86
N LEU A 36 -14.98 4.35 11.00
CA LEU A 36 -13.70 3.77 11.43
C LEU A 36 -13.86 2.28 11.79
N THR A 37 -14.84 1.98 12.62
CA THR A 37 -15.24 0.61 12.97
C THR A 37 -16.76 0.53 13.09
N TRP A 38 -17.34 -0.62 12.76
CA TRP A 38 -18.79 -0.85 12.93
C TRP A 38 -19.14 -1.65 14.19
N TYR A 39 -18.12 -2.27 14.82
CA TYR A 39 -18.29 -2.94 16.12
C TYR A 39 -17.01 -2.91 16.97
N PRO A 40 -16.96 -2.12 18.05
CA PRO A 40 -17.96 -1.12 18.44
C PRO A 40 -18.09 -0.03 17.38
N TYR A 41 -19.25 0.62 17.28
CA TYR A 41 -19.45 1.68 16.30
C TYR A 41 -18.60 2.91 16.64
N ASP A 42 -17.83 3.37 15.64
CA ASP A 42 -17.03 4.58 15.72
C ASP A 42 -16.99 5.25 14.33
N ASP A 43 -17.49 6.46 14.23
CA ASP A 43 -17.51 7.30 13.03
C ASP A 43 -16.47 8.44 13.07
N THR A 44 -15.49 8.33 13.97
CA THR A 44 -14.35 9.28 13.97
C THR A 44 -13.75 9.35 12.58
N ARG A 45 -13.65 10.57 12.06
CA ARG A 45 -13.26 10.80 10.67
C ARG A 45 -11.77 10.59 10.46
N TYR A 46 -11.43 9.43 9.94
CA TYR A 46 -10.14 9.12 9.35
C TYR A 46 -10.19 9.44 7.85
N SER A 47 -9.13 10.00 7.34
CA SER A 47 -9.15 10.57 5.98
C SER A 47 -8.81 9.59 4.86
N ASP A 48 -8.27 8.41 5.17
CA ASP A 48 -7.76 7.45 4.19
C ASP A 48 -8.79 6.39 3.74
N GLN A 49 -9.93 6.28 4.40
CA GLN A 49 -10.96 5.26 4.09
C GLN A 49 -11.44 5.31 2.63
N PRO A 50 -11.71 6.49 2.03
CA PRO A 50 -12.14 6.55 0.62
C PRO A 50 -11.08 5.98 -0.34
N PHE A 51 -9.79 6.15 -0.05
CA PHE A 51 -8.70 5.53 -0.80
C PHE A 51 -8.80 4.01 -0.78
N TRP A 52 -8.96 3.42 0.41
CA TRP A 52 -9.01 1.96 0.56
C TRP A 52 -10.22 1.35 -0.15
N ILE A 53 -11.36 2.03 -0.17
CA ILE A 53 -12.56 1.63 -0.92
C ILE A 53 -12.25 1.54 -2.42
N ILE A 54 -11.72 2.61 -3.00
CA ILE A 54 -11.39 2.65 -4.43
C ILE A 54 -10.38 1.54 -4.77
N TRP A 55 -9.29 1.45 -4.01
CA TRP A 55 -8.23 0.48 -4.25
C TRP A 55 -8.74 -0.96 -4.18
N ALA A 56 -9.46 -1.31 -3.11
CA ALA A 56 -9.92 -2.68 -2.90
C ALA A 56 -10.94 -3.14 -3.97
N VAL A 57 -11.87 -2.27 -4.38
CA VAL A 57 -12.82 -2.60 -5.44
C VAL A 57 -12.11 -2.74 -6.79
N CYS A 58 -11.15 -1.87 -7.11
CA CYS A 58 -10.34 -2.01 -8.32
C CYS A 58 -9.58 -3.34 -8.35
N GLU A 59 -8.96 -3.74 -7.22
CA GLU A 59 -8.26 -5.02 -7.10
C GLU A 59 -9.21 -6.22 -7.23
N LEU A 60 -10.41 -6.13 -6.66
CA LEU A 60 -11.45 -7.16 -6.82
C LEU A 60 -11.85 -7.35 -8.28
N ILE A 61 -12.09 -6.27 -9.03
CA ILE A 61 -12.44 -6.35 -10.46
C ILE A 61 -11.28 -6.90 -11.28
N LYS A 62 -10.04 -6.48 -11.01
CA LYS A 62 -8.85 -7.03 -11.68
C LYS A 62 -8.73 -8.55 -11.44
N GLU A 63 -8.97 -8.99 -10.22
CA GLU A 63 -8.88 -10.40 -9.86
C GLU A 63 -9.96 -11.24 -10.53
N THR A 64 -11.20 -10.81 -10.41
CA THR A 64 -12.36 -11.61 -10.85
C THR A 64 -12.70 -11.46 -12.32
N GLY A 65 -12.38 -10.32 -12.93
CA GLY A 65 -12.89 -9.95 -14.26
C GLY A 65 -14.41 -9.69 -14.29
N ASP A 66 -15.07 -9.69 -13.14
CA ASP A 66 -16.52 -9.58 -13.00
C ASP A 66 -16.96 -8.11 -12.88
N TYR A 67 -17.14 -7.44 -14.00
CA TYR A 67 -17.63 -6.05 -14.05
C TYR A 67 -19.09 -5.89 -13.60
N THR A 68 -19.87 -7.00 -13.49
CA THR A 68 -21.26 -6.92 -13.03
C THR A 68 -21.36 -6.48 -11.56
N ILE A 69 -20.29 -6.67 -10.79
CA ILE A 69 -20.17 -6.17 -9.42
C ILE A 69 -20.42 -4.66 -9.36
N LEU A 70 -19.99 -3.89 -10.35
CA LEU A 70 -20.15 -2.44 -10.40
C LEU A 70 -21.61 -1.98 -10.42
N GLN A 71 -22.52 -2.84 -10.88
CA GLN A 71 -23.96 -2.55 -10.95
C GLN A 71 -24.73 -3.07 -9.71
N LYS A 72 -24.05 -3.82 -8.83
CA LYS A 72 -24.69 -4.32 -7.61
C LYS A 72 -25.04 -3.16 -6.69
N LYS A 73 -26.31 -3.12 -6.23
CA LYS A 73 -26.76 -2.12 -5.27
C LYS A 73 -26.34 -2.50 -3.86
N ILE A 74 -25.71 -1.55 -3.17
CA ILE A 74 -25.29 -1.65 -1.77
C ILE A 74 -25.91 -0.49 -1.00
N GLU A 75 -26.37 -0.76 0.21
CA GLU A 75 -26.89 0.27 1.11
C GLU A 75 -25.77 1.19 1.58
N TRP A 76 -26.10 2.49 1.73
CA TRP A 76 -25.24 3.46 2.40
C TRP A 76 -25.42 3.38 3.92
N GLN A 77 -24.40 3.72 4.69
CA GLN A 77 -24.47 3.79 6.15
C GLN A 77 -25.58 4.73 6.65
N ASP A 78 -25.84 5.83 5.94
CA ASP A 78 -26.83 6.87 6.26
C ASP A 78 -28.16 6.69 5.51
N GLY A 79 -28.40 5.51 4.93
CA GLY A 79 -29.65 5.11 4.31
C GLY A 79 -29.69 5.29 2.80
N GLY A 80 -30.64 4.60 2.16
CA GLY A 80 -30.68 4.46 0.72
C GLY A 80 -29.68 3.43 0.21
N ALA A 81 -29.61 3.24 -1.11
CA ALA A 81 -28.70 2.30 -1.77
C ALA A 81 -28.31 2.80 -3.16
N ALA A 82 -27.08 2.52 -3.57
CA ALA A 82 -26.56 2.86 -4.89
C ALA A 82 -25.74 1.71 -5.49
N ALA A 83 -25.45 1.78 -6.78
CA ALA A 83 -24.54 0.85 -7.43
C ALA A 83 -23.11 1.01 -6.90
N VAL A 84 -22.31 -0.06 -6.88
CA VAL A 84 -20.91 -0.03 -6.42
C VAL A 84 -20.11 1.05 -7.17
N VAL A 85 -20.38 1.29 -8.47
CA VAL A 85 -19.73 2.37 -9.23
C VAL A 85 -20.01 3.75 -8.62
N GLU A 86 -21.19 3.99 -8.05
CA GLU A 86 -21.52 5.25 -7.39
C GLU A 86 -20.83 5.37 -6.02
N HIS A 87 -20.62 4.26 -5.30
CA HIS A 87 -19.77 4.21 -4.11
C HIS A 87 -18.31 4.63 -4.43
N LEU A 88 -17.77 4.18 -5.56
CA LEU A 88 -16.44 4.59 -6.02
C LEU A 88 -16.37 6.08 -6.36
N LYS A 89 -17.39 6.60 -7.08
CA LYS A 89 -17.47 8.03 -7.41
C LYS A 89 -17.61 8.89 -6.15
N ALA A 90 -18.44 8.48 -5.19
CA ALA A 90 -18.57 9.18 -3.91
C ALA A 90 -17.24 9.21 -3.12
N ALA A 91 -16.50 8.11 -3.11
CA ALA A 91 -15.17 8.06 -2.49
C ALA A 91 -14.17 9.01 -3.19
N ALA A 92 -14.18 9.06 -4.53
CA ALA A 92 -13.35 9.99 -5.30
C ALA A 92 -13.73 11.46 -5.03
N ASP A 93 -15.03 11.77 -5.01
CA ASP A 93 -15.56 13.11 -4.71
C ASP A 93 -15.20 13.54 -3.28
N CYS A 94 -15.21 12.60 -2.33
CA CYS A 94 -14.74 12.83 -0.96
C CYS A 94 -13.28 13.26 -0.94
N LEU A 95 -12.40 12.52 -1.62
CA LEU A 95 -10.97 12.84 -1.70
C LEU A 95 -10.70 14.19 -2.39
N ILE A 96 -11.52 14.55 -3.40
CA ILE A 96 -11.41 15.86 -4.09
C ILE A 96 -11.86 17.00 -3.20
N ARG A 97 -13.00 16.85 -2.54
CA ARG A 97 -13.60 17.86 -1.65
C ARG A 97 -12.72 18.12 -0.43
N ASP A 98 -12.10 17.07 0.09
CA ASP A 98 -11.36 17.09 1.34
C ASP A 98 -9.88 17.46 1.14
N LYS A 99 -9.64 18.54 0.40
CA LYS A 99 -8.30 19.14 0.25
C LYS A 99 -8.15 20.30 1.25
N GLY A 100 -6.93 20.49 1.75
CA GLY A 100 -6.56 21.59 2.63
C GLY A 100 -6.09 22.83 1.85
N ARG A 101 -5.48 23.76 2.57
CA ARG A 101 -5.10 25.10 2.05
C ARG A 101 -4.06 25.08 0.94
N ASN A 102 -3.22 24.05 0.88
CA ASN A 102 -2.19 23.91 -0.16
C ASN A 102 -2.67 23.02 -1.32
N GLY A 103 -3.88 22.47 -1.24
CA GLY A 103 -4.45 21.59 -2.24
C GLY A 103 -4.07 20.12 -2.08
N LEU A 104 -3.48 19.74 -0.95
CA LEU A 104 -3.21 18.35 -0.56
C LEU A 104 -4.39 17.79 0.26
N SER A 105 -4.42 16.47 0.46
CA SER A 105 -5.48 15.79 1.21
C SER A 105 -5.46 16.18 2.70
N ARG A 106 -6.60 16.58 3.28
CA ARG A 106 -6.72 16.89 4.72
C ARG A 106 -6.56 15.65 5.57
N ILE A 107 -5.93 15.81 6.75
CA ILE A 107 -5.69 14.67 7.65
C ILE A 107 -6.88 14.39 8.59
N TYR A 108 -7.75 15.39 8.88
CA TYR A 108 -8.82 15.28 9.88
C TYR A 108 -8.31 14.81 11.25
N PHE A 109 -8.97 13.78 11.85
CA PHE A 109 -8.49 13.20 13.11
C PHE A 109 -7.16 12.48 12.93
N ALA A 110 -7.07 11.64 11.91
CA ALA A 110 -5.86 10.93 11.46
C ALA A 110 -6.02 10.48 10.00
N ASP A 111 -4.95 10.02 9.40
CA ASP A 111 -4.95 9.14 8.24
C ASP A 111 -4.64 7.70 8.69
N TRP A 112 -3.99 6.87 7.90
CA TRP A 112 -3.54 5.53 8.25
C TRP A 112 -2.67 5.47 9.53
N ASN A 113 -1.98 6.56 9.87
CA ASN A 113 -1.27 6.69 11.13
C ASN A 113 -2.22 7.17 12.24
N ASP A 114 -2.79 6.26 12.98
CA ASP A 114 -3.76 6.52 14.06
C ASP A 114 -3.27 7.54 15.10
N ALA A 115 -1.96 7.59 15.31
CA ALA A 115 -1.38 8.44 16.34
C ALA A 115 -0.93 9.82 15.82
N LEU A 116 -1.00 10.09 14.52
CA LEU A 116 -0.71 11.41 13.96
C LEU A 116 -1.98 12.28 14.00
N ASN A 117 -2.19 12.96 15.12
CA ASN A 117 -3.39 13.75 15.39
C ASN A 117 -3.04 15.23 15.48
N ILE A 118 -3.10 15.95 14.35
CA ILE A 118 -2.72 17.40 14.28
C ILE A 118 -3.88 18.28 14.73
N THR A 119 -4.17 18.26 16.03
CA THR A 119 -5.32 18.99 16.61
C THR A 119 -5.17 20.52 16.59
N THR A 120 -3.96 21.01 16.39
CA THR A 120 -3.65 22.45 16.38
C THR A 120 -3.98 23.14 15.05
N ASP A 121 -4.28 22.34 14.01
CA ASP A 121 -4.62 22.84 12.67
C ASP A 121 -5.66 21.94 12.00
N PRO A 122 -6.95 22.33 12.00
CA PRO A 122 -8.01 21.54 11.39
C PRO A 122 -7.92 21.42 9.87
N GLU A 123 -7.05 22.19 9.23
CA GLU A 123 -6.76 22.11 7.79
C GLU A 123 -5.39 21.51 7.48
N ALA A 124 -4.78 20.85 8.46
CA ALA A 124 -3.53 20.13 8.23
C ALA A 124 -3.69 19.08 7.13
N GLU A 125 -2.65 18.89 6.35
CA GLU A 125 -2.66 18.06 5.14
C GLU A 125 -1.70 16.90 5.25
N SER A 126 -2.18 15.70 4.87
CA SER A 126 -1.39 14.48 4.79
C SER A 126 -0.73 14.36 3.42
N VAL A 127 0.59 14.37 3.40
CA VAL A 127 1.37 14.10 2.17
C VAL A 127 1.25 12.63 1.78
N MET A 128 1.23 11.71 2.76
CA MET A 128 1.02 10.30 2.51
C MET A 128 -0.31 10.02 1.82
N LEU A 129 -1.42 10.56 2.35
CA LEU A 129 -2.74 10.38 1.74
C LEU A 129 -2.81 11.04 0.35
N SER A 130 -2.09 12.15 0.14
CA SER A 130 -2.01 12.78 -1.19
C SER A 130 -1.30 11.89 -2.20
N HIS A 131 -0.31 11.09 -1.79
CA HIS A 131 0.27 10.04 -2.63
C HIS A 131 -0.72 8.91 -2.92
N GLN A 132 -1.49 8.50 -1.91
CA GLN A 132 -2.54 7.49 -2.04
C GLN A 132 -3.69 7.99 -2.94
N PHE A 133 -4.04 9.27 -2.90
CA PHE A 133 -4.95 9.91 -3.85
C PHE A 133 -4.49 9.66 -5.29
N CYS A 134 -3.21 9.88 -5.58
CA CYS A 134 -2.65 9.65 -6.91
C CYS A 134 -2.82 8.18 -7.35
N LEU A 135 -2.56 7.21 -6.46
CA LEU A 135 -2.78 5.81 -6.76
C LEU A 135 -4.26 5.51 -7.02
N ALA A 136 -5.17 5.98 -6.15
CA ALA A 136 -6.60 5.76 -6.29
C ALA A 136 -7.13 6.28 -7.63
N PHE A 137 -6.75 7.51 -8.01
CA PHE A 137 -7.23 8.15 -9.23
C PHE A 137 -6.67 7.49 -10.48
N ARG A 138 -5.42 7.02 -10.46
CA ARG A 138 -4.85 6.21 -11.53
C ARG A 138 -5.62 4.89 -11.71
N GLU A 139 -5.87 4.16 -10.62
CA GLU A 139 -6.55 2.86 -10.66
C GLU A 139 -8.03 3.01 -11.08
N LEU A 140 -8.72 4.00 -10.51
CA LEU A 140 -10.11 4.28 -10.87
C LEU A 140 -10.25 4.76 -12.33
N LYS A 141 -9.31 5.60 -12.80
CA LYS A 141 -9.25 6.01 -14.21
C LYS A 141 -9.17 4.80 -15.14
N LEU A 142 -8.28 3.84 -14.86
CA LEU A 142 -8.15 2.63 -15.66
C LEU A 142 -9.43 1.78 -15.64
N LEU A 143 -10.11 1.70 -14.51
CA LEU A 143 -11.41 1.03 -14.42
C LEU A 143 -12.48 1.74 -15.26
N MET A 144 -12.57 3.08 -15.18
CA MET A 144 -13.54 3.88 -15.93
C MET A 144 -13.32 3.75 -17.44
N GLU A 145 -12.07 3.73 -17.91
CA GLU A 145 -11.75 3.44 -19.33
C GLU A 145 -12.25 2.07 -19.77
N LYS A 146 -12.10 1.03 -18.93
CA LYS A 146 -12.57 -0.33 -19.23
C LYS A 146 -14.08 -0.46 -19.36
N ILE A 147 -14.84 0.37 -18.65
CA ILE A 147 -16.31 0.37 -18.71
C ILE A 147 -16.88 1.44 -19.65
N GLY A 148 -16.02 2.18 -20.37
CA GLY A 148 -16.43 3.18 -21.37
C GLY A 148 -16.81 4.56 -20.81
N GLU A 149 -16.55 4.83 -19.52
CA GLU A 149 -16.78 6.13 -18.86
C GLU A 149 -15.60 7.10 -19.16
N THR A 150 -15.36 7.39 -20.43
CA THR A 150 -14.15 8.10 -20.90
C THR A 150 -14.05 9.51 -20.37
N ASP A 151 -15.14 10.27 -20.29
CA ASP A 151 -15.13 11.65 -19.78
C ASP A 151 -14.74 11.70 -18.30
N TYR A 152 -15.25 10.74 -17.52
CA TYR A 152 -14.88 10.64 -16.11
C TYR A 152 -13.42 10.17 -15.93
N ALA A 153 -12.94 9.28 -16.79
CA ALA A 153 -11.54 8.87 -16.80
C ALA A 153 -10.58 10.04 -17.08
N GLU A 154 -10.92 10.92 -18.03
CA GLU A 154 -10.14 12.14 -18.31
C GLU A 154 -10.19 13.14 -17.14
N PHE A 155 -11.35 13.27 -16.47
CA PHE A 155 -11.47 14.06 -15.26
C PHE A 155 -10.54 13.54 -14.15
N LEU A 156 -10.55 12.23 -13.89
CA LEU A 156 -9.67 11.59 -12.89
C LEU A 156 -8.19 11.78 -13.22
N LYS A 157 -7.83 11.69 -14.52
CA LYS A 157 -6.45 11.97 -14.97
C LYS A 157 -6.04 13.39 -14.64
N LYS A 158 -6.87 14.38 -14.89
CA LYS A 158 -6.59 15.78 -14.58
C LYS A 158 -6.40 16.02 -13.09
N GLU A 159 -7.22 15.39 -12.25
CA GLU A 159 -7.09 15.47 -10.80
C GLU A 159 -5.78 14.80 -10.32
N TYR A 160 -5.41 13.63 -10.88
CA TYR A 160 -4.11 12.99 -10.64
C TYR A 160 -2.93 13.92 -11.00
N ASP A 161 -2.93 14.48 -12.21
CA ASP A 161 -1.86 15.35 -12.70
C ASP A 161 -1.71 16.60 -11.80
N THR A 162 -2.85 17.17 -11.39
CA THR A 162 -2.90 18.35 -10.48
C THR A 162 -2.33 18.01 -9.12
N MET A 163 -2.76 16.90 -8.51
CA MET A 163 -2.28 16.46 -7.20
C MET A 163 -0.80 16.13 -7.24
N ARG A 164 -0.35 15.35 -8.24
CA ARG A 164 1.06 15.01 -8.42
C ARG A 164 1.96 16.24 -8.50
N LYS A 165 1.55 17.25 -9.29
CA LYS A 165 2.25 18.53 -9.39
C LYS A 165 2.30 19.25 -8.05
N THR A 166 1.15 19.37 -7.37
CA THR A 166 1.05 20.06 -6.07
C THR A 166 1.95 19.41 -5.02
N ILE A 167 1.98 18.09 -4.95
CA ILE A 167 2.85 17.36 -4.02
C ILE A 167 4.33 17.69 -4.29
N ASN A 168 4.75 17.63 -5.56
CA ASN A 168 6.14 17.87 -5.94
C ASN A 168 6.60 19.31 -5.70
N GLU A 169 5.68 20.28 -5.76
CA GLU A 169 5.95 21.70 -5.50
C GLU A 169 5.91 22.03 -4.00
N LYS A 170 5.00 21.41 -3.21
CA LYS A 170 4.71 21.83 -1.83
C LYS A 170 5.30 20.92 -0.75
N ALA A 171 5.45 19.62 -1.05
CA ALA A 171 5.79 18.63 -0.05
C ALA A 171 7.23 18.06 -0.18
N TRP A 172 7.95 18.36 -1.25
CA TRP A 172 9.35 17.95 -1.41
C TRP A 172 10.29 18.87 -0.63
N ASP A 173 11.09 18.32 0.29
CA ASP A 173 11.99 19.06 1.20
C ASP A 173 13.46 19.06 0.71
N GLY A 174 13.70 18.76 -0.56
CA GLY A 174 15.02 18.73 -1.17
C GLY A 174 15.74 17.39 -1.14
N GLU A 175 15.36 16.47 -0.24
CA GLU A 175 15.90 15.11 -0.11
C GLU A 175 14.81 14.04 -0.03
N TRP A 176 13.65 14.36 0.59
CA TRP A 176 12.51 13.47 0.75
C TRP A 176 11.19 14.24 0.82
N TYR A 177 10.07 13.54 0.79
CA TYR A 177 8.76 14.16 1.00
C TYR A 177 8.47 14.30 2.49
N MET A 178 8.00 15.49 2.88
CA MET A 178 7.47 15.74 4.23
C MET A 178 6.30 14.80 4.53
N ARG A 179 5.96 14.62 5.81
CA ARG A 179 4.85 13.77 6.24
C ARG A 179 3.50 14.48 6.22
N ALA A 180 3.49 15.71 6.70
CA ALA A 180 2.30 16.53 6.72
C ALA A 180 2.63 18.01 6.66
N LEU A 181 1.73 18.80 6.09
CA LEU A 181 1.81 20.25 6.09
C LEU A 181 0.82 20.82 7.10
N SER A 182 1.29 21.69 7.97
CA SER A 182 0.50 22.35 9.00
C SER A 182 0.85 23.83 9.10
N LYS A 183 -0.10 24.63 9.57
CA LYS A 183 0.07 26.09 9.73
C LYS A 183 1.23 26.45 10.66
N LYS A 184 1.48 25.63 11.68
CA LYS A 184 2.51 25.90 12.68
C LYS A 184 3.86 25.32 12.30
N GLU A 185 3.88 24.13 11.72
CA GLU A 185 5.09 23.39 11.46
C GLU A 185 4.83 22.33 10.38
N ASN A 186 5.73 22.21 9.42
CA ASN A 186 5.73 21.09 8.49
C ASN A 186 6.35 19.87 9.16
N ILE A 187 5.59 18.78 9.25
CA ILE A 187 6.01 17.55 9.93
C ILE A 187 6.82 16.68 8.97
N GLY A 188 7.95 16.14 9.46
CA GLY A 188 8.81 15.28 8.65
C GLY A 188 9.69 16.05 7.68
N SER A 189 9.98 17.32 7.97
CA SER A 189 10.95 18.15 7.26
C SER A 189 12.36 17.95 7.83
N ARG A 190 13.39 18.18 7.03
CA ARG A 190 14.80 18.23 7.48
C ARG A 190 15.03 19.23 8.61
N THR A 191 14.19 20.26 8.68
CA THR A 191 14.24 21.31 9.70
C THR A 191 13.34 21.06 10.89
N SER A 192 12.52 20.01 10.91
CA SER A 192 11.67 19.64 12.04
C SER A 192 12.50 19.46 13.31
N GLU A 193 12.02 19.92 14.46
CA GLU A 193 12.71 19.75 15.75
C GLU A 193 12.67 18.28 16.22
N GLY A 194 11.58 17.56 15.88
CA GLY A 194 11.41 16.15 16.21
C GLY A 194 11.81 15.21 15.05
N SER A 195 10.89 14.35 14.67
CA SER A 195 11.09 13.39 13.58
C SER A 195 11.25 14.09 12.22
N LYS A 196 12.27 13.71 11.48
CA LYS A 196 12.64 14.37 10.21
C LYS A 196 12.17 13.64 8.98
N ILE A 197 12.14 12.31 9.02
CA ILE A 197 11.73 11.48 7.89
C ILE A 197 10.70 10.44 8.35
N TYR A 198 9.71 10.19 7.49
CA TYR A 198 8.68 9.18 7.70
C TYR A 198 8.65 8.21 6.53
N LEU A 199 8.71 6.92 6.82
CA LEU A 199 8.77 5.85 5.82
C LEU A 199 7.56 5.90 4.86
N ASN A 200 6.36 6.06 5.40
CA ASN A 200 5.12 6.02 4.63
C ASN A 200 5.02 7.11 3.57
N ALA A 201 5.48 8.32 3.85
CA ALA A 201 5.48 9.39 2.87
C ALA A 201 6.35 9.04 1.65
N GLN A 202 7.47 8.32 1.86
CA GLN A 202 8.39 7.95 0.79
C GLN A 202 7.88 6.74 0.00
N THR A 203 7.42 5.71 0.69
CA THR A 203 6.94 4.47 0.05
C THR A 203 5.72 4.73 -0.84
N TRP A 204 4.76 5.49 -0.34
CA TRP A 204 3.55 5.83 -1.09
C TRP A 204 3.80 6.81 -2.25
N ALA A 205 4.84 7.66 -2.17
CA ALA A 205 5.26 8.49 -3.30
C ALA A 205 5.66 7.64 -4.52
N VAL A 206 6.39 6.55 -4.28
CA VAL A 206 6.79 5.61 -5.33
C VAL A 206 5.60 4.78 -5.80
N LEU A 207 4.78 4.24 -4.89
CA LEU A 207 3.61 3.42 -5.23
C LEU A 207 2.57 4.21 -6.04
N GLY A 208 2.41 5.50 -5.73
CA GLY A 208 1.49 6.42 -6.43
C GLY A 208 2.03 7.00 -7.75
N ASP A 209 3.25 6.65 -8.17
CA ASP A 209 3.94 7.24 -9.34
C ASP A 209 4.09 8.78 -9.26
N VAL A 210 4.34 9.28 -8.05
CA VAL A 210 4.45 10.73 -7.80
C VAL A 210 5.87 11.25 -7.99
N VAL A 211 6.87 10.43 -7.68
CA VAL A 211 8.29 10.83 -7.64
C VAL A 211 8.78 11.22 -9.03
N ASP A 212 9.36 12.42 -9.17
CA ASP A 212 10.09 12.82 -10.37
C ASP A 212 11.44 12.09 -10.43
N GLU A 213 11.90 11.72 -11.64
CA GLU A 213 13.11 10.90 -11.84
C GLU A 213 14.35 11.48 -11.17
N GLU A 214 14.54 12.81 -11.22
CA GLU A 214 15.68 13.48 -10.60
C GLU A 214 15.64 13.48 -9.05
N LYS A 215 14.47 13.25 -8.45
CA LYS A 215 14.29 13.18 -7.00
C LYS A 215 14.55 11.77 -6.44
N LEU A 216 14.32 10.75 -7.28
CA LEU A 216 14.37 9.36 -6.86
C LEU A 216 15.68 8.93 -6.18
N PRO A 217 16.89 9.28 -6.68
CA PRO A 217 18.15 8.88 -6.03
C PRO A 217 18.27 9.41 -4.60
N LYS A 218 17.89 10.68 -4.37
CA LYS A 218 17.91 11.29 -3.03
C LYS A 218 16.91 10.62 -2.08
N LEU A 219 15.70 10.41 -2.57
CA LEU A 219 14.65 9.71 -1.81
C LEU A 219 15.11 8.31 -1.38
N LEU A 220 15.71 7.54 -2.28
CA LEU A 220 16.21 6.20 -1.98
C LEU A 220 17.35 6.23 -0.96
N THR A 221 18.29 7.18 -1.08
CA THR A 221 19.36 7.37 -0.09
C THR A 221 18.78 7.65 1.29
N ALA A 222 17.78 8.52 1.37
CA ALA A 222 17.13 8.87 2.62
C ALA A 222 16.36 7.67 3.24
N VAL A 223 15.61 6.92 2.41
CA VAL A 223 14.91 5.70 2.88
C VAL A 223 15.91 4.63 3.33
N ASP A 224 16.96 4.39 2.58
CA ASP A 224 17.98 3.38 2.94
C ASP A 224 18.71 3.74 4.24
N SER A 225 18.85 5.04 4.57
CA SER A 225 19.42 5.49 5.85
C SER A 225 18.54 5.18 7.07
N MET A 226 17.27 4.86 6.87
CA MET A 226 16.35 4.42 7.94
C MET A 226 16.48 2.93 8.27
N GLU A 227 17.32 2.18 7.56
CA GLU A 227 17.43 0.73 7.74
C GLU A 227 17.87 0.35 9.14
N HIS A 228 17.12 -0.56 9.78
CA HIS A 228 17.37 -1.09 11.11
C HIS A 228 17.55 -2.61 11.05
N ASP A 229 18.06 -3.23 12.14
CA ASP A 229 18.22 -4.69 12.21
C ASP A 229 16.92 -5.46 11.99
N PHE A 230 15.79 -4.90 12.41
CA PHE A 230 14.46 -5.56 12.39
C PHE A 230 13.56 -5.07 11.26
N GLY A 231 14.03 -4.22 10.37
CA GLY A 231 13.22 -3.60 9.30
C GLY A 231 13.43 -2.11 9.22
N PHE A 232 12.36 -1.34 9.08
CA PHE A 232 12.41 0.12 8.92
C PHE A 232 11.54 0.80 9.97
N PRO A 233 12.11 1.70 10.82
CA PRO A 233 11.32 2.55 11.70
C PRO A 233 10.29 3.37 10.92
N LEU A 234 9.12 3.60 11.52
CA LEU A 234 8.08 4.39 10.89
C LEU A 234 8.51 5.82 10.64
N ASN A 235 9.28 6.37 11.58
CA ASN A 235 9.85 7.72 11.52
C ASN A 235 11.19 7.81 12.26
N MET A 236 12.05 8.75 11.87
CA MET A 236 13.38 8.95 12.45
C MET A 236 13.76 10.45 12.52
N PRO A 237 14.46 10.87 13.61
CA PRO A 237 14.54 10.17 14.90
C PRO A 237 13.16 10.09 15.58
N PRO A 238 12.96 9.24 16.61
CA PRO A 238 11.72 9.28 17.37
C PRO A 238 11.55 10.61 18.12
N TYR A 239 10.31 10.96 18.44
CA TYR A 239 10.01 12.12 19.27
C TYR A 239 10.40 11.84 20.72
N GLU A 240 11.20 12.73 21.31
CA GLU A 240 11.61 12.67 22.72
C GLU A 240 10.67 13.47 23.63
N LYS A 241 9.84 14.34 23.05
CA LYS A 241 8.91 15.21 23.78
C LYS A 241 7.57 15.27 23.08
N TYR A 242 6.50 15.38 23.88
CA TYR A 242 5.17 15.59 23.35
C TYR A 242 5.08 16.92 22.58
N SER A 243 4.51 16.85 21.38
CA SER A 243 4.16 18.01 20.55
C SER A 243 2.67 17.96 20.22
N PRO A 244 1.89 18.98 20.56
CA PRO A 244 0.47 19.06 20.18
C PRO A 244 0.28 19.19 18.66
N ASN A 245 1.32 19.57 17.91
CA ASN A 245 1.28 19.62 16.44
C ASN A 245 1.39 18.22 15.79
N VAL A 246 1.80 17.22 16.54
CA VAL A 246 1.94 15.83 16.10
C VAL A 246 0.91 14.93 16.78
N GLY A 247 0.52 15.29 18.00
CA GLY A 247 -0.47 14.57 18.79
C GLY A 247 0.07 13.32 19.46
N ARG A 248 -0.77 12.28 19.54
CA ARG A 248 -0.53 11.05 20.30
C ARG A 248 0.80 10.37 19.97
N MET A 249 1.21 10.39 18.71
CA MET A 249 2.48 9.79 18.27
C MET A 249 3.67 10.32 19.08
N SER A 250 3.78 11.63 19.25
CA SER A 250 4.88 12.25 20.00
C SER A 250 4.81 12.03 21.53
N GLY A 251 3.66 11.56 22.04
CA GLY A 251 3.48 11.18 23.44
C GLY A 251 3.80 9.71 23.74
N MET A 252 4.01 8.89 22.71
CA MET A 252 4.46 7.51 22.90
C MET A 252 5.93 7.47 23.29
N LEU A 253 6.33 6.40 24.00
CA LEU A 253 7.72 6.21 24.36
C LEU A 253 8.59 6.13 23.09
N PRO A 254 9.72 6.87 23.02
CA PRO A 254 10.61 6.83 21.87
C PRO A 254 11.04 5.41 21.49
N GLY A 255 10.94 5.04 20.22
CA GLY A 255 11.26 3.70 19.73
C GLY A 255 10.13 2.67 19.91
N LEU A 256 8.92 3.08 20.33
CA LEU A 256 7.76 2.20 20.42
C LEU A 256 6.66 2.62 19.46
N PHE A 257 5.94 1.62 18.92
CA PHE A 257 4.78 1.81 18.06
C PHE A 257 5.06 2.81 16.92
N GLU A 258 4.17 3.78 16.75
CA GLU A 258 4.31 4.81 15.71
C GLU A 258 5.36 5.89 16.04
N ASN A 259 5.98 5.87 17.22
CA ASN A 259 7.05 6.80 17.57
C ASN A 259 8.44 6.16 17.39
N GLY A 260 8.84 5.91 16.15
CA GLY A 260 10.17 5.38 15.82
C GLY A 260 10.34 3.87 16.04
N GLY A 261 9.26 3.12 16.31
CA GLY A 261 9.28 1.66 16.25
C GLY A 261 9.40 1.17 14.81
N VAL A 262 9.95 -0.02 14.60
CA VAL A 262 9.86 -0.72 13.32
C VAL A 262 8.43 -1.18 13.12
N TYR A 263 7.68 -0.43 12.34
CA TYR A 263 6.28 -0.72 12.07
C TYR A 263 6.19 -1.69 10.89
N CYS A 264 6.00 -2.98 11.17
CA CYS A 264 6.12 -4.05 10.17
C CYS A 264 5.07 -3.93 9.05
N HIS A 265 3.88 -3.42 9.37
CA HIS A 265 2.85 -3.13 8.38
C HIS A 265 3.35 -2.09 7.34
N ALA A 266 3.94 -0.97 7.80
CA ALA A 266 4.56 0.03 6.91
C ALA A 266 5.79 -0.51 6.17
N THR A 267 6.52 -1.42 6.80
CA THR A 267 7.65 -2.11 6.14
C THR A 267 7.17 -2.97 4.97
N GLY A 268 5.92 -3.50 5.02
CA GLY A 268 5.28 -4.16 3.88
C GLY A 268 5.11 -3.25 2.67
N PHE A 269 4.76 -1.97 2.87
CA PHE A 269 4.71 -0.98 1.76
C PHE A 269 6.08 -0.77 1.12
N LYS A 270 7.13 -0.77 1.95
CA LYS A 270 8.51 -0.61 1.47
C LYS A 270 8.97 -1.79 0.63
N ILE A 271 8.56 -3.02 0.94
CA ILE A 271 8.84 -4.21 0.11
C ILE A 271 8.27 -4.01 -1.30
N LEU A 272 7.00 -3.58 -1.42
CA LEU A 272 6.37 -3.30 -2.70
C LEU A 272 7.03 -2.14 -3.45
N MET A 273 7.45 -1.09 -2.72
CA MET A 273 8.21 0.02 -3.30
C MET A 273 9.51 -0.46 -3.95
N ASP A 274 10.29 -1.28 -3.24
CA ASP A 274 11.53 -1.82 -3.77
C ASP A 274 11.30 -2.73 -4.98
N CYS A 275 10.28 -3.59 -4.92
CA CYS A 275 9.92 -4.43 -6.07
C CYS A 275 9.51 -3.60 -7.29
N LYS A 276 8.76 -2.52 -7.10
CA LYS A 276 8.38 -1.60 -8.18
C LYS A 276 9.59 -0.95 -8.84
N LEU A 277 10.65 -0.72 -8.09
CA LEU A 277 11.90 -0.11 -8.54
C LEU A 277 12.95 -1.14 -8.99
N GLY A 278 12.62 -2.43 -9.02
CA GLY A 278 13.54 -3.51 -9.42
C GLY A 278 14.66 -3.80 -8.40
N ARG A 279 14.50 -3.41 -7.13
CA ARG A 279 15.50 -3.58 -6.05
C ARG A 279 15.23 -4.87 -5.28
N ALA A 280 15.33 -6.02 -5.94
CA ALA A 280 14.90 -7.32 -5.42
C ALA A 280 15.65 -7.76 -4.16
N THR A 281 16.97 -7.60 -4.13
CA THR A 281 17.80 -7.94 -2.96
C THR A 281 17.36 -7.14 -1.74
N LYS A 282 17.06 -5.83 -1.91
CA LYS A 282 16.53 -4.99 -0.82
C LYS A 282 15.13 -5.44 -0.36
N ALA A 283 14.23 -5.74 -1.30
CA ALA A 283 12.88 -6.21 -1.00
C ALA A 283 12.91 -7.51 -0.17
N VAL A 284 13.68 -8.51 -0.61
CA VAL A 284 13.80 -9.80 0.08
C VAL A 284 14.51 -9.67 1.42
N SER A 285 15.59 -8.87 1.49
CA SER A 285 16.27 -8.58 2.76
C SER A 285 15.31 -7.93 3.77
N THR A 286 14.50 -6.97 3.31
CA THR A 286 13.49 -6.31 4.15
C THR A 286 12.43 -7.29 4.64
N LEU A 287 11.92 -8.16 3.74
CA LEU A 287 10.96 -9.21 4.11
C LEU A 287 11.53 -10.15 5.17
N LYS A 288 12.75 -10.66 4.97
CA LYS A 288 13.45 -11.55 5.92
C LYS A 288 13.60 -10.94 7.32
N LYS A 289 13.78 -9.60 7.42
CA LYS A 289 13.92 -8.92 8.71
C LYS A 289 12.62 -8.90 9.53
N ILE A 290 11.46 -8.80 8.88
CA ILE A 290 10.16 -8.71 9.55
C ILE A 290 9.39 -10.03 9.56
N MET A 291 9.90 -11.09 8.94
CA MET A 291 9.31 -12.43 9.03
C MET A 291 9.30 -12.92 10.49
N PRO A 292 8.29 -13.72 10.86
CA PRO A 292 8.29 -14.40 12.15
C PRO A 292 9.61 -15.17 12.37
N ASP A 293 10.11 -15.13 13.61
CA ASP A 293 11.35 -15.82 14.01
C ASP A 293 12.57 -15.49 13.14
N SER A 294 12.70 -14.21 12.75
CA SER A 294 13.81 -13.77 11.89
C SER A 294 15.17 -13.95 12.60
N GLU A 295 16.22 -14.16 11.81
CA GLU A 295 17.60 -14.39 12.32
C GLU A 295 18.07 -13.27 13.26
N LYS A 296 17.75 -12.00 12.92
CA LYS A 296 18.14 -10.83 13.72
C LYS A 296 17.24 -10.57 14.93
N ASN A 297 16.02 -11.12 14.92
CA ASN A 297 15.05 -10.93 15.99
C ASN A 297 14.23 -12.21 16.23
N PRO A 298 14.86 -13.29 16.72
CA PRO A 298 14.18 -14.55 16.94
C PRO A 298 13.07 -14.43 18.00
N SER A 299 12.13 -15.36 18.02
CA SER A 299 10.98 -15.41 18.93
C SER A 299 11.41 -15.37 20.39
N THR A 300 12.56 -15.96 20.73
CA THR A 300 13.16 -15.92 22.09
C THR A 300 13.53 -14.49 22.51
N GLN A 301 13.87 -13.61 21.56
CA GLN A 301 14.15 -12.20 21.80
C GLN A 301 12.89 -11.35 21.68
N SER A 302 12.15 -11.49 20.57
CA SER A 302 10.99 -10.66 20.29
C SER A 302 9.81 -10.94 21.23
N GLY A 303 9.64 -12.18 21.66
CA GLY A 303 8.49 -12.64 22.44
C GLY A 303 7.24 -12.85 21.59
N ALA A 304 7.32 -12.70 20.26
CA ALA A 304 6.26 -13.09 19.34
C ALA A 304 6.25 -14.59 19.10
N GLU A 305 5.12 -15.14 18.72
CA GLU A 305 5.03 -16.52 18.26
C GLU A 305 5.86 -16.72 16.97
N PRO A 306 6.59 -17.86 16.82
CA PRO A 306 7.54 -18.04 15.72
C PRO A 306 6.90 -18.20 14.33
N TYR A 307 5.57 -18.14 14.23
CA TYR A 307 4.80 -18.29 13.00
C TYR A 307 3.79 -17.13 12.77
N VAL A 308 3.88 -16.05 13.59
CA VAL A 308 2.95 -14.92 13.51
C VAL A 308 3.70 -13.64 13.20
N PHE A 309 3.22 -12.90 12.22
CA PHE A 309 3.68 -11.54 11.99
C PHE A 309 3.22 -10.61 13.12
N THR A 310 4.11 -9.74 13.57
CA THR A 310 3.80 -8.70 14.54
C THR A 310 3.52 -7.37 13.84
N ASN A 311 2.83 -6.47 14.54
CA ASN A 311 2.59 -5.11 14.05
C ASN A 311 3.85 -4.25 14.14
N CYS A 312 4.57 -4.32 15.25
CA CYS A 312 5.82 -3.57 15.38
C CYS A 312 6.85 -4.26 16.27
N TYR A 313 8.13 -3.93 16.04
CA TYR A 313 9.26 -4.20 16.94
C TYR A 313 9.77 -2.91 17.54
N SER A 314 10.13 -2.97 18.83
CA SER A 314 10.68 -1.82 19.53
C SER A 314 12.13 -1.56 19.14
N THR A 315 12.49 -0.29 18.88
CA THR A 315 13.85 0.19 18.76
C THR A 315 14.35 0.83 20.08
N HIS A 316 13.50 0.94 21.11
CA HIS A 316 13.84 1.51 22.40
C HIS A 316 14.89 0.63 23.12
N PRO A 317 15.99 1.17 23.67
CA PRO A 317 17.08 0.38 24.24
C PRO A 317 16.64 -0.64 25.30
N LYS A 318 15.71 -0.27 26.19
CA LYS A 318 15.19 -1.18 27.24
C LYS A 318 14.33 -2.30 26.70
N TYR A 319 13.66 -2.09 25.56
CA TYR A 319 12.71 -3.02 24.96
C TYR A 319 13.13 -3.47 23.57
N TYR A 320 14.42 -3.39 23.28
CA TYR A 320 15.00 -3.63 21.97
C TYR A 320 14.58 -4.98 21.38
N GLY A 321 13.98 -4.95 20.19
CA GLY A 321 13.47 -6.11 19.48
C GLY A 321 12.15 -6.68 20.01
N LYS A 322 11.60 -6.18 21.13
CA LYS A 322 10.31 -6.70 21.64
C LYS A 322 9.18 -6.41 20.67
N SER A 323 8.34 -7.43 20.44
CA SER A 323 7.15 -7.36 19.58
C SER A 323 5.95 -6.77 20.32
N TYR A 324 5.07 -6.14 19.56
CA TYR A 324 3.79 -5.63 20.04
C TYR A 324 2.71 -5.92 19.01
N TRP A 325 1.52 -6.30 19.50
CA TRP A 325 0.34 -6.61 18.70
C TRP A 325 0.58 -7.68 17.63
N SER A 326 0.95 -8.87 18.09
CA SER A 326 0.85 -10.09 17.28
C SER A 326 -0.62 -10.33 16.91
N TRP A 327 -0.88 -10.91 15.76
CA TRP A 327 -2.21 -11.24 15.22
C TRP A 327 -3.03 -10.03 14.73
N THR A 328 -3.03 -8.92 15.47
CA THR A 328 -3.81 -7.72 15.14
C THR A 328 -3.01 -6.78 14.26
N THR A 329 -2.82 -7.15 12.99
CA THR A 329 -1.99 -6.36 12.05
C THR A 329 -2.27 -6.71 10.59
N GLY A 330 -2.14 -5.72 9.71
CA GLY A 330 -2.12 -5.92 8.26
C GLY A 330 -0.76 -6.38 7.71
N THR A 331 0.25 -6.59 8.56
CA THR A 331 1.61 -6.94 8.12
C THR A 331 1.65 -8.17 7.22
N SER A 332 0.96 -9.26 7.61
CA SER A 332 0.91 -10.49 6.84
C SER A 332 0.29 -10.28 5.46
N ALA A 333 -0.75 -9.47 5.37
CA ALA A 333 -1.43 -9.14 4.12
C ALA A 333 -0.50 -8.43 3.14
N TRP A 334 0.24 -7.41 3.62
CA TRP A 334 1.19 -6.67 2.80
C TRP A 334 2.43 -7.48 2.45
N CYS A 335 2.93 -8.34 3.35
CA CYS A 335 4.00 -9.28 3.02
C CYS A 335 3.56 -10.29 1.96
N MET A 336 2.32 -10.78 2.01
CA MET A 336 1.74 -11.65 1.01
C MET A 336 1.67 -10.96 -0.36
N ASN A 337 1.13 -9.75 -0.43
CA ASN A 337 1.12 -8.96 -1.67
C ASN A 337 2.54 -8.66 -2.16
N GLY A 338 3.47 -8.36 -1.25
CA GLY A 338 4.89 -8.19 -1.55
C GLY A 338 5.53 -9.41 -2.17
N LEU A 339 5.17 -10.61 -1.69
CA LEU A 339 5.66 -11.87 -2.23
C LEU A 339 5.04 -12.17 -3.61
N TYR A 340 3.70 -12.15 -3.73
CA TYR A 340 3.01 -12.52 -4.97
C TYR A 340 3.20 -11.51 -6.08
N GLU A 341 2.84 -10.25 -5.83
CA GLU A 341 2.84 -9.21 -6.86
C GLU A 341 4.19 -8.49 -6.96
N GLY A 342 4.93 -8.44 -5.86
CA GLY A 342 6.25 -7.81 -5.82
C GLY A 342 7.34 -8.76 -6.32
N ILE A 343 7.77 -9.68 -5.45
CA ILE A 343 8.95 -10.54 -5.67
C ILE A 343 8.72 -11.54 -6.80
N MET A 344 7.63 -12.30 -6.74
CA MET A 344 7.27 -13.23 -7.82
C MET A 344 6.75 -12.50 -9.07
N GLY A 345 6.30 -11.24 -8.89
CA GLY A 345 5.87 -10.36 -9.96
C GLY A 345 4.65 -10.84 -10.73
N VAL A 346 3.77 -11.62 -10.11
CA VAL A 346 2.52 -12.10 -10.71
C VAL A 346 1.39 -11.15 -10.34
N LYS A 347 1.18 -10.14 -11.19
CA LYS A 347 0.32 -9.00 -10.91
C LYS A 347 -1.03 -9.13 -11.61
N ARG A 348 -2.11 -8.99 -10.86
CA ARG A 348 -3.46 -8.91 -11.44
C ARG A 348 -3.66 -7.61 -12.22
N ARG A 349 -4.30 -7.72 -13.38
CA ARG A 349 -4.66 -6.60 -14.24
C ARG A 349 -6.08 -6.78 -14.78
N TYR A 350 -6.66 -5.73 -15.32
CA TYR A 350 -8.02 -5.81 -15.91
C TYR A 350 -8.11 -6.80 -17.08
N ASP A 351 -7.03 -7.08 -17.76
CA ASP A 351 -6.91 -7.93 -18.95
C ASP A 351 -6.09 -9.22 -18.74
N GLY A 352 -5.89 -9.65 -17.51
CA GLY A 352 -5.19 -10.90 -17.19
C GLY A 352 -4.09 -10.75 -16.14
N LEU A 353 -3.18 -11.72 -16.06
CA LEU A 353 -2.00 -11.65 -15.21
C LEU A 353 -0.80 -11.05 -15.95
N GLU A 354 -0.12 -10.10 -15.34
CA GLU A 354 1.16 -9.57 -15.81
C GLU A 354 2.30 -10.26 -15.08
N ILE A 355 3.30 -10.72 -15.81
CA ILE A 355 4.50 -11.34 -15.26
C ILE A 355 5.66 -10.35 -15.30
N SER A 356 6.05 -9.85 -14.12
CA SER A 356 7.12 -8.86 -13.98
C SER A 356 7.91 -9.13 -12.68
N PRO A 357 8.71 -10.24 -12.63
CA PRO A 357 9.45 -10.62 -11.44
C PRO A 357 10.45 -9.56 -11.00
N CYS A 358 10.53 -9.35 -9.68
CA CYS A 358 11.61 -8.64 -9.02
C CYS A 358 12.36 -9.68 -8.17
N PHE A 359 13.37 -10.31 -8.76
CA PHE A 359 13.90 -11.58 -8.32
C PHE A 359 15.34 -11.41 -7.82
N PRO A 360 15.68 -11.85 -6.59
CA PRO A 360 17.06 -11.67 -6.11
C PRO A 360 18.07 -12.33 -7.05
N ALA A 361 19.18 -11.64 -7.32
CA ALA A 361 20.22 -12.15 -8.21
C ALA A 361 20.79 -13.50 -7.77
N GLU A 362 20.79 -13.78 -6.46
CA GLU A 362 21.22 -15.05 -5.87
C GLU A 362 20.27 -16.24 -6.10
N TRP A 363 19.01 -15.97 -6.50
CA TRP A 363 18.03 -17.00 -6.76
C TRP A 363 18.09 -17.47 -8.22
N ASN A 364 18.28 -18.78 -8.40
CA ASN A 364 18.31 -19.38 -9.74
C ASN A 364 16.92 -19.69 -10.27
N ARG A 365 16.02 -20.07 -9.37
CA ARG A 365 14.68 -20.56 -9.72
C ARG A 365 13.71 -20.38 -8.56
N ALA A 366 12.47 -20.06 -8.90
CA ALA A 366 11.32 -20.21 -8.02
C ALA A 366 10.11 -20.71 -8.80
N GLU A 367 9.12 -21.22 -8.10
CA GLU A 367 7.87 -21.66 -8.71
C GLU A 367 6.68 -21.36 -7.80
N MET A 368 5.53 -21.15 -8.41
CA MET A 368 4.26 -21.01 -7.73
C MET A 368 3.11 -21.47 -8.61
N THR A 369 2.00 -21.86 -7.98
CA THR A 369 0.72 -22.04 -8.66
C THR A 369 -0.19 -20.87 -8.30
N ARG A 370 -0.77 -20.22 -9.32
CA ARG A 370 -1.70 -19.11 -9.16
C ARG A 370 -3.05 -19.48 -9.77
N HIS A 371 -4.06 -19.61 -8.92
CA HIS A 371 -5.44 -19.70 -9.40
C HIS A 371 -5.93 -18.31 -9.79
N PHE A 372 -6.41 -18.13 -11.02
CA PHE A 372 -6.89 -16.83 -11.51
C PHE A 372 -7.98 -17.04 -12.55
N ARG A 373 -9.16 -16.43 -12.33
CA ARG A 373 -10.31 -16.44 -13.25
C ARG A 373 -10.65 -17.83 -13.81
N ASN A 374 -10.80 -18.83 -12.91
CA ASN A 374 -11.14 -20.21 -13.27
C ASN A 374 -10.09 -20.94 -14.11
N ALA A 375 -8.80 -20.59 -13.97
CA ALA A 375 -7.67 -21.37 -14.49
C ALA A 375 -6.54 -21.42 -13.47
N ASP A 376 -5.71 -22.47 -13.53
CA ASP A 376 -4.51 -22.61 -12.71
C ASP A 376 -3.27 -22.34 -13.57
N TYR A 377 -2.44 -21.39 -13.14
CA TYR A 377 -1.17 -21.08 -13.79
C TYR A 377 -0.03 -21.61 -12.92
N HIS A 378 0.66 -22.63 -13.39
CA HIS A 378 1.88 -23.14 -12.76
C HIS A 378 3.09 -22.38 -13.33
N ILE A 379 3.59 -21.43 -12.56
CA ILE A 379 4.58 -20.45 -13.00
C ILE A 379 5.95 -20.85 -12.48
N ILE A 380 6.89 -21.08 -13.40
CA ILE A 380 8.29 -21.37 -13.12
C ILE A 380 9.13 -20.20 -13.60
N ILE A 381 9.84 -19.55 -12.68
CA ILE A 381 10.74 -18.42 -12.96
C ILE A 381 12.18 -18.94 -12.90
N GLU A 382 12.94 -18.73 -13.98
CA GLU A 382 14.37 -19.03 -14.07
C GLU A 382 15.18 -17.76 -14.23
N ASN A 383 16.30 -17.65 -13.51
CA ASN A 383 17.19 -16.49 -13.51
C ASN A 383 18.64 -16.88 -13.88
N PRO A 384 18.88 -17.32 -15.11
CA PRO A 384 20.20 -17.80 -15.52
C PRO A 384 21.27 -16.70 -15.62
N GLN A 385 20.86 -15.41 -15.67
CA GLN A 385 21.76 -14.29 -15.77
C GLN A 385 21.99 -13.58 -14.42
N HIS A 386 21.37 -14.08 -13.33
CA HIS A 386 21.52 -13.52 -11.99
C HIS A 386 21.21 -12.02 -11.90
N ILE A 387 20.13 -11.58 -12.57
CA ILE A 387 19.66 -10.19 -12.57
C ILE A 387 18.50 -10.01 -11.59
N GLU A 388 18.33 -8.79 -11.06
CA GLU A 388 17.25 -8.50 -10.10
C GLU A 388 15.93 -8.15 -10.78
N SER A 389 15.97 -7.59 -11.96
CA SER A 389 14.80 -7.23 -12.76
C SER A 389 15.18 -7.14 -14.25
N GLY A 390 14.20 -7.26 -15.12
CA GLY A 390 14.41 -7.19 -16.56
C GLY A 390 13.12 -7.48 -17.32
N LYS A 391 13.22 -7.54 -18.63
CA LYS A 391 12.09 -7.96 -19.48
C LYS A 391 12.08 -9.49 -19.56
N PRO A 392 11.12 -10.18 -18.94
CA PRO A 392 11.08 -11.64 -18.97
C PRO A 392 10.71 -12.14 -20.37
N ILE A 393 11.26 -13.30 -20.75
CA ILE A 393 10.71 -14.10 -21.84
C ILE A 393 9.70 -15.05 -21.21
N VAL A 394 8.46 -15.00 -21.68
CA VAL A 394 7.36 -15.80 -21.15
C VAL A 394 6.86 -16.78 -22.21
N SER A 395 6.67 -18.03 -21.83
CA SER A 395 5.98 -19.04 -22.64
C SER A 395 4.86 -19.70 -21.84
N VAL A 396 3.77 -20.01 -22.51
CA VAL A 396 2.61 -20.71 -21.94
C VAL A 396 2.39 -21.99 -22.73
N ASP A 397 2.30 -23.12 -22.05
CA ASP A 397 2.13 -24.46 -22.67
C ASP A 397 3.11 -24.74 -23.80
N GLY A 398 4.35 -24.29 -23.62
CA GLY A 398 5.45 -24.47 -24.58
C GLY A 398 5.50 -23.44 -25.70
N VAL A 399 4.53 -22.51 -25.80
CA VAL A 399 4.47 -21.47 -26.83
C VAL A 399 4.90 -20.12 -26.23
N GLN A 400 5.91 -19.51 -26.81
CA GLN A 400 6.34 -18.16 -26.40
C GLN A 400 5.26 -17.13 -26.77
N ILE A 401 4.92 -16.27 -25.79
CA ILE A 401 3.97 -15.15 -25.99
C ILE A 401 4.70 -13.85 -26.27
N GLU A 402 4.02 -12.91 -26.93
CA GLU A 402 4.51 -11.54 -27.07
C GLU A 402 4.27 -10.76 -25.76
N GLY A 403 5.31 -10.11 -25.25
CA GLY A 403 5.24 -9.37 -23.99
C GLY A 403 5.22 -10.29 -22.77
N ASN A 404 4.54 -9.83 -21.70
CA ASN A 404 4.51 -10.49 -20.40
C ASN A 404 3.10 -10.60 -19.81
N ARG A 405 2.06 -10.45 -20.64
CA ARG A 405 0.65 -10.59 -20.25
C ARG A 405 0.17 -12.00 -20.58
N LEU A 406 -0.18 -12.78 -19.55
CA LEU A 406 -0.72 -14.12 -19.74
C LEU A 406 -2.11 -14.05 -20.37
N PRO A 407 -2.44 -14.99 -21.27
CA PRO A 407 -3.81 -15.17 -21.72
C PRO A 407 -4.76 -15.46 -20.55
N ASP A 408 -5.98 -14.92 -20.62
CA ASP A 408 -7.05 -15.23 -19.67
C ASP A 408 -7.84 -16.43 -20.21
N PHE A 409 -7.45 -17.63 -19.80
CA PHE A 409 -8.06 -18.87 -20.33
C PHE A 409 -9.46 -19.12 -19.78
N ALA A 410 -9.65 -18.95 -18.46
CA ALA A 410 -10.91 -19.16 -17.75
C ALA A 410 -11.60 -20.52 -18.05
N ASP A 411 -10.81 -21.55 -18.40
CA ASP A 411 -11.28 -22.83 -18.98
C ASP A 411 -11.30 -24.00 -17.99
N GLY A 412 -10.95 -23.75 -16.71
CA GLY A 412 -10.88 -24.75 -15.66
C GLY A 412 -9.62 -25.63 -15.72
N SER A 413 -8.69 -25.34 -16.64
CA SER A 413 -7.47 -26.14 -16.86
C SER A 413 -6.27 -25.57 -16.11
N ARG A 414 -5.19 -26.38 -16.10
CA ARG A 414 -3.87 -25.97 -15.62
C ARG A 414 -2.98 -25.66 -16.81
N HIS A 415 -2.31 -24.52 -16.77
CA HIS A 415 -1.38 -24.02 -17.78
C HIS A 415 0.03 -23.92 -17.20
N GLU A 416 1.01 -24.42 -17.96
CA GLU A 416 2.43 -24.36 -17.59
C GLU A 416 3.03 -23.05 -18.13
N VAL A 417 3.47 -22.17 -17.21
CA VAL A 417 4.06 -20.87 -17.54
C VAL A 417 5.55 -20.91 -17.22
N LYS A 418 6.37 -20.78 -18.23
CA LYS A 418 7.83 -20.65 -18.07
C LYS A 418 8.25 -19.21 -18.28
N VAL A 419 8.99 -18.68 -17.31
CA VAL A 419 9.48 -17.28 -17.27
C VAL A 419 11.00 -17.32 -17.19
N VAL A 420 11.69 -16.68 -18.12
CA VAL A 420 13.15 -16.57 -18.10
C VAL A 420 13.53 -15.09 -18.02
N LEU A 421 14.23 -14.72 -16.95
CA LEU A 421 14.76 -13.36 -16.76
C LEU A 421 15.99 -13.15 -17.64
N ARG A 422 15.99 -12.03 -18.40
CA ARG A 422 17.09 -11.62 -19.28
C ARG A 422 17.29 -10.11 -19.24
#